data_b586128ff466f4fb24ae760e37449999
#
_entry.id   b586128ff466f4fb24ae760e37449999
#
_cell.length_a   1.000
_cell.length_b   1.000
_cell.length_c   1.000
_cell.angle_alpha   90.00
_cell.angle_beta   90.00
_cell.angle_gamma   90.00
#
_symmetry.space_group_name_H-M   'P 1'
#
loop_
_entity.id
_entity.type
_entity.pdbx_description
1 polymer ?
#
loop_
_entity_poly.entity_id
_entity_poly.type
_entity_poly.pdbx_seq_one_letter_code
_entity_poly.pdbx_strand_id
1 'polypeptide(L)'
;LMAWAAGGAQGIPIPYSPRMDDGITVILLCCFFLSAYVLSRSRRFLLQLVKDFLLHRERTSIFATSTAGDMRYLLLLILQTCILAGVCIFNYCNDVQPELVRHVSPFMLLGIYIGVSFCYLLFKWVLYSVLGWIFFDESVTTLWLESYSTLLYYLGFTLFPFALFIVYFDLSLQLTIIIGLILAFFTKILMLY
;
A
#
# COMPACT_ATOMS: atom_id res chain seq x y z
N LEU A 1 40.26 -28.21 41.66
CA LEU A 1 38.84 -27.90 41.44
C LEU A 1 38.79 -26.83 40.33
N MET A 2 38.71 -27.26 39.10
CA MET A 2 38.57 -26.38 37.92
C MET A 2 37.16 -25.83 37.87
N ALA A 3 37.02 -24.52 38.14
CA ALA A 3 35.82 -23.78 37.84
C ALA A 3 35.74 -23.60 36.30
N TRP A 4 34.92 -24.36 35.65
CA TRP A 4 34.57 -24.13 34.28
C TRP A 4 33.80 -22.82 34.19
N ALA A 5 34.48 -21.75 33.78
CA ALA A 5 33.82 -20.49 33.46
C ALA A 5 32.86 -20.79 32.30
N ALA A 6 31.57 -20.79 32.58
CA ALA A 6 30.52 -20.81 31.62
C ALA A 6 30.45 -19.49 30.86
N GLY A 7 31.52 -19.16 30.16
CA GLY A 7 31.55 -18.12 29.14
C GLY A 7 31.08 -18.69 27.83
N GLY A 8 29.75 -18.88 27.71
CA GLY A 8 29.19 -19.15 26.38
C GLY A 8 29.62 -18.02 25.46
N ALA A 9 30.12 -18.36 24.27
CA ALA A 9 30.45 -17.40 23.23
C ALA A 9 29.18 -16.54 23.01
N GLN A 10 29.28 -15.22 23.27
CA GLN A 10 28.19 -14.31 22.91
C GLN A 10 28.05 -14.40 21.39
N GLY A 11 26.94 -14.95 20.94
CA GLY A 11 26.65 -15.02 19.52
C GLY A 11 26.61 -13.63 18.93
N ILE A 12 27.16 -13.46 17.73
CA ILE A 12 27.04 -12.23 16.98
C ILE A 12 25.55 -11.99 16.72
N PRO A 13 24.98 -10.85 17.13
CA PRO A 13 23.57 -10.58 16.87
C PRO A 13 23.32 -10.58 15.37
N ILE A 14 22.48 -11.49 14.92
CA ILE A 14 22.06 -11.56 13.49
C ILE A 14 21.22 -10.30 13.23
N PRO A 15 21.55 -9.48 12.21
CA PRO A 15 20.74 -8.32 11.87
C PRO A 15 19.32 -8.76 11.51
N TYR A 16 18.32 -7.99 11.94
CA TYR A 16 16.94 -8.26 11.60
C TYR A 16 16.75 -8.18 10.08
N SER A 17 16.16 -9.22 9.51
CA SER A 17 15.84 -9.28 8.07
C SER A 17 14.33 -9.46 7.90
N PRO A 18 13.63 -8.49 7.27
CA PRO A 18 12.20 -8.59 7.00
C PRO A 18 11.80 -9.84 6.21
N ARG A 19 12.73 -10.35 5.39
CA ARG A 19 12.56 -11.57 4.58
C ARG A 19 12.36 -12.83 5.43
N MET A 20 12.96 -12.90 6.62
CA MET A 20 12.89 -14.06 7.50
C MET A 20 11.80 -13.91 8.58
N ASP A 21 11.04 -12.82 8.53
CA ASP A 21 9.97 -12.55 9.50
C ASP A 21 8.67 -13.22 9.06
N ASP A 22 8.23 -14.19 9.84
CA ASP A 22 6.97 -14.92 9.59
C ASP A 22 5.76 -13.98 9.60
N GLY A 23 5.80 -12.92 10.40
CA GLY A 23 4.72 -11.95 10.49
C GLY A 23 4.53 -11.16 9.21
N ILE A 24 5.61 -10.70 8.57
CA ILE A 24 5.55 -10.01 7.27
C ILE A 24 5.04 -10.97 6.19
N THR A 25 5.51 -12.21 6.22
CA THR A 25 5.05 -13.26 5.30
C THR A 25 3.54 -13.50 5.44
N VAL A 26 3.03 -13.61 6.67
CA VAL A 26 1.58 -13.77 6.92
C VAL A 26 0.79 -12.57 6.42
N ILE A 27 1.27 -11.34 6.65
CA ILE A 27 0.61 -10.12 6.17
C ILE A 27 0.54 -10.11 4.63
N LEU A 28 1.62 -10.43 3.94
CA LEU A 28 1.64 -10.51 2.48
C LEU A 28 0.72 -11.61 1.95
N LEU A 29 0.68 -12.76 2.62
CA LEU A 29 -0.23 -13.85 2.28
C LEU A 29 -1.71 -13.44 2.47
N CYS A 30 -2.03 -12.75 3.56
CA CYS A 30 -3.36 -12.18 3.79
C CYS A 30 -3.74 -11.17 2.68
N CYS A 31 -2.82 -10.30 2.28
CA CYS A 31 -3.03 -9.37 1.16
C CYS A 31 -3.27 -10.12 -0.16
N PHE A 32 -2.56 -11.22 -0.40
CA PHE A 32 -2.79 -12.07 -1.57
C PHE A 32 -4.21 -12.65 -1.59
N PHE A 33 -4.63 -13.28 -0.50
CA PHE A 33 -5.98 -13.84 -0.40
C PHE A 33 -7.06 -12.78 -0.50
N LEU A 34 -6.83 -11.60 0.08
CA LEU A 34 -7.74 -10.47 -0.02
C LEU A 34 -7.87 -9.98 -1.46
N SER A 35 -6.75 -9.82 -2.20
CA SER A 35 -6.75 -9.48 -3.62
C SER A 35 -7.51 -10.51 -4.45
N ALA A 36 -7.23 -11.80 -4.23
CA ALA A 36 -7.88 -12.90 -4.94
C ALA A 36 -9.39 -12.94 -4.65
N TYR A 37 -9.78 -12.72 -3.39
CA TYR A 37 -11.18 -12.67 -2.97
C TYR A 37 -11.92 -11.51 -3.65
N VAL A 38 -11.36 -10.30 -3.60
CA VAL A 38 -11.96 -9.12 -4.23
C VAL A 38 -12.05 -9.31 -5.75
N LEU A 39 -10.98 -9.79 -6.38
CA LEU A 39 -10.96 -10.03 -7.82
C LEU A 39 -11.99 -11.09 -8.25
N SER A 40 -12.13 -12.16 -7.48
CA SER A 40 -13.12 -13.22 -7.74
C SER A 40 -14.56 -12.71 -7.66
N ARG A 41 -14.85 -11.88 -6.66
CA ARG A 41 -16.21 -11.44 -6.37
C ARG A 41 -16.63 -10.21 -7.16
N SER A 42 -15.70 -9.28 -7.41
CA SER A 42 -15.97 -7.97 -8.01
C SER A 42 -15.32 -7.78 -9.39
N ARG A 43 -14.95 -8.87 -10.07
CA ARG A 43 -14.23 -8.82 -11.35
C ARG A 43 -14.94 -7.95 -12.41
N ARG A 44 -16.26 -8.08 -12.55
CA ARG A 44 -17.01 -7.31 -13.55
C ARG A 44 -17.00 -5.83 -13.25
N PHE A 45 -17.20 -5.46 -11.99
CA PHE A 45 -17.18 -4.09 -11.53
C PHE A 45 -15.79 -3.45 -11.71
N LEU A 46 -14.71 -4.16 -11.32
CA LEU A 46 -13.34 -3.69 -11.50
C LEU A 46 -12.97 -3.51 -12.97
N LEU A 47 -13.35 -4.45 -13.86
CA LEU A 47 -13.11 -4.32 -15.29
C LEU A 47 -13.92 -3.18 -15.91
N GLN A 48 -15.13 -2.93 -15.46
CA GLN A 48 -15.93 -1.79 -15.88
C GLN A 48 -15.28 -0.48 -15.46
N LEU A 49 -14.82 -0.40 -14.21
CA LEU A 49 -14.09 0.75 -13.67
C LEU A 49 -12.84 1.11 -14.50
N VAL A 50 -12.03 0.09 -14.89
CA VAL A 50 -10.89 0.26 -15.82
C VAL A 50 -11.34 0.80 -17.16
N LYS A 51 -12.38 0.18 -17.72
CA LYS A 51 -12.86 0.52 -19.06
C LYS A 51 -13.38 1.96 -19.11
N ASP A 52 -14.11 2.37 -18.09
CA ASP A 52 -14.68 3.73 -17.98
C ASP A 52 -13.58 4.76 -17.72
N PHE A 53 -12.55 4.39 -16.93
CA PHE A 53 -11.38 5.24 -16.69
C PHE A 53 -10.52 5.45 -17.95
N LEU A 54 -10.26 4.37 -18.73
CA LEU A 54 -9.40 4.44 -19.91
C LEU A 54 -10.10 5.01 -21.15
N LEU A 55 -11.42 4.79 -21.28
CA LEU A 55 -12.15 5.17 -22.49
C LEU A 55 -12.78 6.56 -22.43
N HIS A 56 -12.58 7.33 -21.36
CA HIS A 56 -13.08 8.71 -21.21
C HIS A 56 -14.57 8.89 -21.61
N ARG A 57 -15.35 7.81 -21.51
CA ARG A 57 -16.76 7.80 -21.88
C ARG A 57 -17.54 8.53 -20.81
N GLU A 58 -18.53 9.34 -21.22
CA GLU A 58 -19.40 10.17 -20.37
C GLU A 58 -19.63 9.53 -18.99
N ARG A 59 -18.97 10.13 -17.97
CA ARG A 59 -18.95 9.62 -16.61
C ARG A 59 -20.30 9.91 -15.95
N THR A 60 -21.28 9.09 -16.23
CA THR A 60 -22.36 8.91 -15.26
C THR A 60 -21.71 8.31 -14.02
N SER A 61 -21.82 9.01 -12.89
CA SER A 61 -21.24 8.60 -11.61
C SER A 61 -21.47 7.10 -11.37
N ILE A 62 -20.40 6.29 -11.51
CA ILE A 62 -20.46 4.84 -11.35
C ILE A 62 -20.86 4.49 -9.92
N PHE A 63 -20.50 5.38 -8.97
CA PHE A 63 -20.87 5.23 -7.58
C PHE A 63 -22.37 5.39 -7.33
N ALA A 64 -23.09 6.13 -8.17
CA ALA A 64 -24.54 6.23 -8.09
C ALA A 64 -25.27 4.92 -8.47
N THR A 65 -24.60 4.08 -9.27
CA THR A 65 -25.12 2.75 -9.69
C THR A 65 -24.48 1.59 -8.95
N SER A 66 -23.44 1.84 -8.14
CA SER A 66 -22.74 0.80 -7.39
C SER A 66 -23.56 0.30 -6.20
N THR A 67 -23.63 -1.01 -6.04
CA THR A 67 -24.29 -1.63 -4.89
C THR A 67 -23.43 -1.46 -3.62
N ALA A 68 -24.08 -1.40 -2.45
CA ALA A 68 -23.38 -1.32 -1.15
C ALA A 68 -22.31 -2.44 -0.96
N GLY A 69 -22.48 -3.57 -1.65
CA GLY A 69 -21.49 -4.65 -1.72
C GLY A 69 -20.19 -4.24 -2.43
N ASP A 70 -20.32 -3.48 -3.52
CA ASP A 70 -19.15 -3.05 -4.32
C ASP A 70 -18.30 -2.05 -3.53
N MET A 71 -18.93 -1.17 -2.77
CA MET A 71 -18.22 -0.21 -1.89
C MET A 71 -17.37 -0.90 -0.81
N ARG A 72 -17.81 -2.03 -0.28
CA ARG A 72 -17.04 -2.81 0.72
C ARG A 72 -15.74 -3.35 0.10
N TYR A 73 -15.81 -3.86 -1.13
CA TYR A 73 -14.62 -4.37 -1.84
C TYR A 73 -13.62 -3.26 -2.12
N LEU A 74 -14.10 -2.06 -2.43
CA LEU A 74 -13.26 -0.90 -2.64
C LEU A 74 -12.53 -0.49 -1.35
N LEU A 75 -13.23 -0.45 -0.22
CA LEU A 75 -12.62 -0.16 1.08
C LEU A 75 -11.55 -1.20 1.45
N LEU A 76 -11.79 -2.49 1.18
CA LEU A 76 -10.81 -3.54 1.40
C LEU A 76 -9.54 -3.33 0.56
N LEU A 77 -9.66 -2.89 -0.69
CA LEU A 77 -8.51 -2.58 -1.55
C LEU A 77 -7.74 -1.34 -1.07
N ILE A 78 -8.42 -0.32 -0.57
CA ILE A 78 -7.75 0.84 0.04
C ILE A 78 -6.96 0.40 1.27
N LEU A 79 -7.56 -0.40 2.15
CA LEU A 79 -6.90 -0.94 3.32
C LEU A 79 -5.66 -1.77 2.93
N GLN A 80 -5.80 -2.62 1.92
CA GLN A 80 -4.68 -3.39 1.37
C GLN A 80 -3.57 -2.47 0.86
N THR A 81 -3.90 -1.40 0.14
CA THR A 81 -2.91 -0.43 -0.36
C THR A 81 -2.14 0.21 0.80
N CYS A 82 -2.82 0.56 1.90
CA CYS A 82 -2.18 1.10 3.10
C CYS A 82 -1.22 0.10 3.74
N ILE A 83 -1.64 -1.17 3.85
CA ILE A 83 -0.80 -2.24 4.42
C ILE A 83 0.45 -2.45 3.57
N LEU A 84 0.29 -2.60 2.26
CA LEU A 84 1.41 -2.82 1.34
C LEU A 84 2.37 -1.62 1.31
N ALA A 85 1.85 -0.39 1.31
CA ALA A 85 2.66 0.82 1.41
C ALA A 85 3.45 0.85 2.73
N GLY A 86 2.81 0.49 3.85
CA GLY A 86 3.47 0.38 5.15
C GLY A 86 4.60 -0.65 5.16
N VAL A 87 4.40 -1.83 4.55
CA VAL A 87 5.43 -2.86 4.39
C VAL A 87 6.61 -2.37 3.54
N CYS A 88 6.33 -1.68 2.42
CA CYS A 88 7.39 -1.12 1.58
C CYS A 88 8.20 -0.05 2.31
N ILE A 89 7.54 0.85 3.04
CA ILE A 89 8.21 1.89 3.85
C ILE A 89 9.03 1.24 4.97
N PHE A 90 8.48 0.24 5.64
CA PHE A 90 9.19 -0.49 6.70
C PHE A 90 10.47 -1.14 6.17
N ASN A 91 10.39 -1.85 5.03
CA ASN A 91 11.56 -2.46 4.41
C ASN A 91 12.61 -1.41 4.05
N TYR A 92 12.19 -0.31 3.42
CA TYR A 92 13.08 0.81 3.09
C TYR A 92 13.75 1.42 4.33
N CYS A 93 12.99 1.67 5.40
CA CYS A 93 13.53 2.25 6.64
C CYS A 93 14.48 1.29 7.35
N ASN A 94 14.21 -0.02 7.29
CA ASN A 94 15.11 -1.04 7.84
C ASN A 94 16.47 -1.04 7.14
N ASP A 95 16.49 -0.83 5.82
CA ASP A 95 17.72 -0.78 5.04
C ASP A 95 18.55 0.51 5.30
N VAL A 96 17.84 1.65 5.49
CA VAL A 96 18.48 2.95 5.71
C VAL A 96 18.90 3.16 7.16
N GLN A 97 18.08 2.71 8.11
CA GLN A 97 18.28 2.95 9.54
C GLN A 97 18.02 1.68 10.38
N PRO A 98 18.90 0.67 10.31
CA PRO A 98 18.73 -0.59 11.04
C PRO A 98 18.71 -0.41 12.57
N GLU A 99 19.27 0.68 13.08
CA GLU A 99 19.28 1.00 14.51
C GLU A 99 17.87 1.20 15.09
N LEU A 100 16.92 1.73 14.31
CA LEU A 100 15.53 1.91 14.74
C LEU A 100 14.86 0.58 15.10
N VAL A 101 15.14 -0.46 14.33
CA VAL A 101 14.57 -1.80 14.53
C VAL A 101 15.18 -2.50 15.77
N ARG A 102 16.37 -2.10 16.20
CA ARG A 102 17.00 -2.63 17.43
C ARG A 102 16.36 -2.08 18.71
N HIS A 103 15.87 -0.84 18.67
CA HIS A 103 15.30 -0.18 19.85
C HIS A 103 13.80 -0.35 19.99
N VAL A 104 13.09 -0.59 18.88
CA VAL A 104 11.63 -0.72 18.85
C VAL A 104 11.26 -2.05 18.20
N SER A 105 10.21 -2.70 18.71
CA SER A 105 9.75 -3.96 18.13
C SER A 105 9.37 -3.79 16.64
N PRO A 106 9.80 -4.70 15.74
CA PRO A 106 9.51 -4.61 14.30
C PRO A 106 8.02 -4.46 13.99
N PHE A 107 7.17 -5.17 14.72
CA PHE A 107 5.71 -5.11 14.53
C PHE A 107 5.12 -3.75 14.92
N MET A 108 5.66 -3.10 15.96
CA MET A 108 5.23 -1.76 16.35
C MET A 108 5.59 -0.74 15.28
N LEU A 109 6.80 -0.81 14.74
CA LEU A 109 7.24 0.05 13.64
C LEU A 109 6.38 -0.17 12.38
N LEU A 110 6.14 -1.43 12.01
CA LEU A 110 5.28 -1.77 10.89
C LEU A 110 3.87 -1.19 11.07
N GLY A 111 3.28 -1.34 12.26
CA GLY A 111 1.98 -0.76 12.60
C GLY A 111 1.96 0.77 12.48
N ILE A 112 3.01 1.45 12.91
CA ILE A 112 3.16 2.91 12.78
C ILE A 112 3.20 3.29 11.30
N TYR A 113 3.98 2.61 10.45
CA TYR A 113 4.07 2.94 9.03
C TYR A 113 2.77 2.68 8.27
N ILE A 114 2.05 1.61 8.62
CA ILE A 114 0.70 1.36 8.08
C ILE A 114 -0.26 2.49 8.50
N GLY A 115 -0.23 2.89 9.77
CA GLY A 115 -1.02 4.00 10.30
C GLY A 115 -0.72 5.32 9.62
N VAL A 116 0.57 5.65 9.43
CA VAL A 116 1.01 6.86 8.70
C VAL A 116 0.54 6.83 7.26
N SER A 117 0.65 5.69 6.57
CA SER A 117 0.15 5.53 5.20
C SER A 117 -1.36 5.75 5.12
N PHE A 118 -2.11 5.19 6.07
CA PHE A 118 -3.56 5.39 6.15
C PHE A 118 -3.93 6.85 6.40
N CYS A 119 -3.30 7.51 7.38
CA CYS A 119 -3.50 8.93 7.66
C CYS A 119 -3.16 9.81 6.47
N TYR A 120 -2.08 9.51 5.73
CA TYR A 120 -1.70 10.24 4.52
C TYR A 120 -2.78 10.14 3.44
N LEU A 121 -3.32 8.95 3.18
CA LEU A 121 -4.38 8.77 2.19
C LEU A 121 -5.68 9.47 2.60
N LEU A 122 -6.06 9.39 3.88
CA LEU A 122 -7.21 10.12 4.41
C LEU A 122 -7.03 11.63 4.32
N PHE A 123 -5.88 12.15 4.72
CA PHE A 123 -5.56 13.57 4.63
C PHE A 123 -5.67 14.09 3.20
N LYS A 124 -5.12 13.33 2.26
CA LYS A 124 -5.18 13.66 0.85
C LYS A 124 -6.61 13.65 0.31
N TRP A 125 -7.42 12.67 0.71
CA TRP A 125 -8.82 12.59 0.34
C TRP A 125 -9.62 13.79 0.89
N VAL A 126 -9.43 14.15 2.16
CA VAL A 126 -10.06 15.32 2.79
C VAL A 126 -9.60 16.60 2.09
N LEU A 127 -8.32 16.74 1.79
CA LEU A 127 -7.77 17.92 1.10
C LEU A 127 -8.42 18.11 -0.28
N TYR A 128 -8.56 17.04 -1.06
CA TYR A 128 -9.24 17.11 -2.35
C TYR A 128 -10.73 17.44 -2.23
N SER A 129 -11.40 16.91 -1.19
CA SER A 129 -12.79 17.24 -0.91
C SER A 129 -12.97 18.72 -0.57
N VAL A 130 -12.12 19.26 0.30
CA VAL A 130 -12.17 20.67 0.72
C VAL A 130 -11.84 21.62 -0.45
N LEU A 131 -10.78 21.32 -1.20
CA LEU A 131 -10.42 22.12 -2.38
C LEU A 131 -11.52 22.08 -3.44
N GLY A 132 -12.12 20.91 -3.65
CA GLY A 132 -13.26 20.75 -4.54
C GLY A 132 -14.45 21.62 -4.12
N TRP A 133 -14.80 21.57 -2.84
CA TRP A 133 -15.92 22.33 -2.30
C TRP A 133 -15.71 23.87 -2.40
N ILE A 134 -14.45 24.36 -2.29
CA ILE A 134 -14.15 25.80 -2.33
C ILE A 134 -14.04 26.32 -3.76
N PHE A 135 -13.42 25.57 -4.67
CA PHE A 135 -13.00 26.08 -5.97
C PHE A 135 -13.76 25.51 -7.17
N PHE A 136 -14.48 24.42 -7.01
CA PHE A 136 -15.11 23.70 -8.10
C PHE A 136 -16.58 23.40 -7.82
N ASP A 137 -17.33 23.13 -8.89
CA ASP A 137 -18.70 22.64 -8.80
C ASP A 137 -18.74 21.22 -8.23
N GLU A 138 -19.86 20.84 -7.63
CA GLU A 138 -20.08 19.53 -7.02
C GLU A 138 -19.80 18.37 -7.99
N SER A 139 -20.16 18.54 -9.26
CA SER A 139 -19.95 17.55 -10.32
C SER A 139 -18.46 17.28 -10.57
N VAL A 140 -17.64 18.34 -10.61
CA VAL A 140 -16.18 18.24 -10.84
C VAL A 140 -15.49 17.63 -9.63
N THR A 141 -15.89 18.02 -8.42
CA THR A 141 -15.36 17.48 -7.17
C THR A 141 -15.60 15.98 -7.07
N THR A 142 -16.80 15.54 -7.38
CA THR A 142 -17.17 14.12 -7.38
C THR A 142 -16.31 13.33 -8.37
N LEU A 143 -16.12 13.84 -9.59
CA LEU A 143 -15.28 13.20 -10.61
C LEU A 143 -13.81 13.06 -10.15
N TRP A 144 -13.28 14.06 -9.46
CA TRP A 144 -11.90 14.01 -8.94
C TRP A 144 -11.74 12.98 -7.83
N LEU A 145 -12.69 12.92 -6.89
CA LEU A 145 -12.69 11.94 -5.82
C LEU A 145 -12.86 10.51 -6.34
N GLU A 146 -13.71 10.31 -7.34
CA GLU A 146 -13.88 9.03 -8.02
C GLU A 146 -12.59 8.59 -8.72
N SER A 147 -11.94 9.50 -9.46
CA SER A 147 -10.67 9.23 -10.12
C SER A 147 -9.57 8.87 -9.13
N TYR A 148 -9.48 9.62 -8.03
CA TYR A 148 -8.51 9.35 -6.97
C TYR A 148 -8.75 7.97 -6.33
N SER A 149 -9.99 7.65 -5.99
CA SER A 149 -10.34 6.34 -5.43
C SER A 149 -10.03 5.21 -6.39
N THR A 150 -10.37 5.37 -7.68
CA THR A 150 -10.07 4.39 -8.73
C THR A 150 -8.57 4.11 -8.84
N LEU A 151 -7.74 5.15 -8.82
CA LEU A 151 -6.27 5.01 -8.84
C LEU A 151 -5.74 4.26 -7.62
N LEU A 152 -6.31 4.51 -6.43
CA LEU A 152 -5.93 3.79 -5.21
C LEU A 152 -6.19 2.29 -5.30
N TYR A 153 -7.28 1.88 -5.94
CA TYR A 153 -7.59 0.46 -6.11
C TYR A 153 -6.58 -0.24 -7.00
N TYR A 154 -6.24 0.39 -8.15
CA TYR A 154 -5.23 -0.17 -9.05
C TYR A 154 -3.84 -0.14 -8.46
N LEU A 155 -3.52 0.89 -7.69
CA LEU A 155 -2.27 0.97 -6.95
C LEU A 155 -2.13 -0.23 -5.99
N GLY A 156 -3.20 -0.63 -5.29
CA GLY A 156 -3.18 -1.80 -4.41
C GLY A 156 -2.84 -3.10 -5.13
N PHE A 157 -3.40 -3.32 -6.32
CA PHE A 157 -3.06 -4.50 -7.13
C PHE A 157 -1.63 -4.46 -7.67
N THR A 158 -1.17 -3.30 -8.14
CA THR A 158 0.19 -3.13 -8.68
C THR A 158 1.24 -3.17 -7.57
N LEU A 159 0.92 -2.64 -6.40
CA LEU A 159 1.84 -2.59 -5.27
C LEU A 159 2.09 -3.99 -4.68
N PHE A 160 1.15 -4.92 -4.83
CA PHE A 160 1.28 -6.26 -4.28
C PHE A 160 2.48 -7.04 -4.85
N PRO A 161 2.61 -7.27 -6.17
CA PRO A 161 3.80 -7.94 -6.72
C PRO A 161 5.08 -7.16 -6.42
N PHE A 162 4.98 -5.84 -6.38
CA PHE A 162 6.10 -4.96 -6.08
C PHE A 162 6.60 -5.14 -4.63
N ALA A 163 5.69 -5.20 -3.66
CA ALA A 163 6.02 -5.48 -2.26
C ALA A 163 6.67 -6.86 -2.08
N LEU A 164 6.20 -7.88 -2.83
CA LEU A 164 6.84 -9.19 -2.85
C LEU A 164 8.28 -9.12 -3.35
N PHE A 165 8.52 -8.39 -4.44
CA PHE A 165 9.87 -8.23 -4.98
C PHE A 165 10.80 -7.50 -4.01
N ILE A 166 10.33 -6.44 -3.36
CA ILE A 166 11.14 -5.70 -2.39
C ILE A 166 11.51 -6.57 -1.19
N VAL A 167 10.54 -7.29 -0.61
CA VAL A 167 10.76 -8.05 0.63
C VAL A 167 11.61 -9.31 0.38
N TYR A 168 11.37 -10.05 -0.71
CA TYR A 168 11.99 -11.36 -0.91
C TYR A 168 13.22 -11.35 -1.81
N PHE A 169 13.34 -10.40 -2.74
CA PHE A 169 14.46 -10.37 -3.68
C PHE A 169 15.57 -9.40 -3.29
N ASP A 170 15.45 -8.74 -2.13
CA ASP A 170 16.49 -7.87 -1.58
C ASP A 170 16.97 -6.84 -2.63
N LEU A 171 16.01 -6.20 -3.30
CA LEU A 171 16.29 -5.21 -4.31
C LEU A 171 17.15 -4.09 -3.72
N SER A 172 18.22 -3.72 -4.41
CA SER A 172 19.06 -2.62 -3.96
C SER A 172 18.23 -1.36 -3.72
N LEU A 173 18.58 -0.61 -2.68
CA LEU A 173 17.90 0.62 -2.28
C LEU A 173 17.64 1.56 -3.45
N GLN A 174 18.62 1.68 -4.37
CA GLN A 174 18.50 2.50 -5.57
C GLN A 174 17.38 2.04 -6.51
N LEU A 175 17.27 0.74 -6.74
CA LEU A 175 16.21 0.17 -7.57
C LEU A 175 14.83 0.37 -6.92
N THR A 176 14.73 0.19 -5.60
CA THR A 176 13.48 0.42 -4.84
C THR A 176 13.00 1.86 -4.98
N ILE A 177 13.92 2.85 -4.84
CA ILE A 177 13.59 4.26 -5.02
C ILE A 177 13.17 4.55 -6.46
N ILE A 178 13.90 4.06 -7.45
CA ILE A 178 13.61 4.30 -8.87
C ILE A 178 12.23 3.76 -9.22
N ILE A 179 11.90 2.52 -8.83
CA ILE A 179 10.62 1.91 -9.12
C ILE A 179 9.49 2.66 -8.37
N GLY A 180 9.71 3.03 -7.11
CA GLY A 180 8.76 3.85 -6.34
C GLY A 180 8.48 5.20 -7.00
N LEU A 181 9.51 5.89 -7.52
CA LEU A 181 9.37 7.14 -8.26
C LEU A 181 8.63 6.94 -9.59
N ILE A 182 8.92 5.88 -10.34
CA ILE A 182 8.23 5.55 -11.58
C ILE A 182 6.74 5.30 -11.30
N LEU A 183 6.41 4.52 -10.25
CA LEU A 183 5.03 4.24 -9.87
C LEU A 183 4.29 5.52 -9.46
N ALA A 184 4.92 6.38 -8.66
CA ALA A 184 4.38 7.66 -8.24
C ALA A 184 4.18 8.62 -9.44
N PHE A 185 5.11 8.65 -10.36
CA PHE A 185 5.02 9.45 -11.59
C PHE A 185 3.89 8.96 -12.51
N PHE A 186 3.78 7.64 -12.68
CA PHE A 186 2.71 7.03 -13.47
C PHE A 186 1.32 7.30 -12.88
N THR A 187 1.17 7.19 -11.54
CA THR A 187 -0.10 7.53 -10.88
C THR A 187 -0.43 9.01 -11.01
N LYS A 188 0.56 9.90 -10.98
CA LYS A 188 0.36 11.34 -11.20
C LYS A 188 -0.07 11.66 -12.62
N ILE A 189 0.54 11.05 -13.63
CA ILE A 189 0.15 11.22 -15.04
C ILE A 189 -1.29 10.74 -15.25
N LEU A 190 -1.62 9.54 -14.76
CA LEU A 190 -2.99 9.00 -14.88
C LEU A 190 -4.04 9.88 -14.17
N MET A 191 -3.65 10.63 -13.14
CA MET A 191 -4.55 11.54 -12.45
C MET A 191 -4.76 12.86 -13.21
N LEU A 192 -3.78 13.27 -14.03
CA LEU A 192 -3.86 14.51 -14.83
C LEU A 192 -4.57 14.30 -16.17
N TYR A 193 -4.66 13.05 -16.65
CA TYR A 193 -5.33 12.66 -17.89
C TYR A 193 -6.79 12.34 -17.65
#